data_af231ec0153657a3c47742f3b5e9c0f1
#
_entry.id   af231ec0153657a3c47742f3b5e9c0f1
#
_cell.length_a   1.000
_cell.length_b   1.000
_cell.length_c   1.000
_cell.angle_alpha   90.00
_cell.angle_beta   90.00
_cell.angle_gamma   90.00
#
_symmetry.space_group_name_H-M   'P 1'
#
loop_
_entity.id
_entity.type
_entity.pdbx_description
1 polymer ?
#
loop_
_entity_poly.entity_id
_entity_poly.type
_entity_poly.pdbx_seq_one_letter_code
_entity_poly.pdbx_strand_id
1 'polypeptide(L)'
;LAEFERIALVHPEVAFSLYSNDSELFNLPVSPLRQRIMAIFGKKLNQQLLNIEVNTTMVKISGYVAKPETARKKGAHQYFFVNGRYMRHPYFHKAVMEAYEQLIPAGEQISYFIYFDVDPANIDVNIHPTKTEIKFENEQAIWQILSASVKESLGKFSAIPSIDFDTEDMPDI
;
A
#
# COMPACT_ATOMS: atom_id res chain seq x y z
N LEU A 1 6.54 -3.02 18.62
CA LEU A 1 5.60 -2.09 17.99
C LEU A 1 5.39 -2.40 16.52
N ALA A 2 6.46 -2.71 15.80
CA ALA A 2 6.35 -3.03 14.37
C ALA A 2 5.44 -4.23 14.13
N GLU A 3 5.56 -5.26 14.94
CA GLU A 3 4.71 -6.43 14.79
C GLU A 3 3.25 -6.14 15.09
N PHE A 4 3.02 -5.28 16.08
CA PHE A 4 1.65 -4.86 16.39
C PHE A 4 1.04 -4.13 15.19
N GLU A 5 1.80 -3.24 14.57
CA GLU A 5 1.31 -2.49 13.42
C GLU A 5 0.97 -3.40 12.25
N ARG A 6 1.81 -4.40 12.00
CA ARG A 6 1.55 -5.37 10.93
C ARG A 6 0.27 -6.16 11.16
N ILE A 7 0.05 -6.61 12.39
CA ILE A 7 -1.14 -7.37 12.71
C ILE A 7 -2.38 -6.49 12.61
N ALA A 8 -2.28 -5.27 13.14
CA ALA A 8 -3.42 -4.35 13.09
C ALA A 8 -3.78 -3.96 11.66
N LEU A 9 -2.79 -3.83 10.79
CA LEU A 9 -3.02 -3.49 9.38
C LEU A 9 -3.67 -4.62 8.60
N VAL A 10 -3.38 -5.86 8.97
CA VAL A 10 -3.90 -6.99 8.21
C VAL A 10 -5.26 -7.45 8.74
N HIS A 11 -5.66 -6.97 9.92
CA HIS A 11 -6.94 -7.33 10.53
C HIS A 11 -7.73 -6.09 10.97
N PRO A 12 -8.13 -5.24 10.02
CA PRO A 12 -8.94 -4.07 10.39
C PRO A 12 -10.31 -4.45 10.96
N GLU A 13 -10.72 -5.70 10.72
CA GLU A 13 -11.98 -6.21 11.25
C GLU A 13 -11.88 -6.63 12.72
N VAL A 14 -10.70 -6.53 13.35
CA VAL A 14 -10.49 -6.87 14.74
C VAL A 14 -10.07 -5.61 15.51
N ALA A 15 -10.64 -5.42 16.69
CA ALA A 15 -10.25 -4.31 17.54
C ALA A 15 -8.98 -4.67 18.31
N PHE A 16 -8.08 -3.71 18.45
CA PHE A 16 -6.82 -3.91 19.16
C PHE A 16 -6.58 -2.80 20.16
N SER A 17 -5.93 -3.14 21.25
CA SER A 17 -5.43 -2.15 22.22
C SER A 17 -4.01 -2.53 22.57
N LEU A 18 -3.16 -1.53 22.72
CA LEU A 18 -1.76 -1.74 23.08
C LEU A 18 -1.42 -0.82 24.26
N TYR A 19 -0.87 -1.41 25.29
CA TYR A 19 -0.49 -0.69 26.52
C TYR A 19 1.00 -0.86 26.80
N SER A 20 1.58 0.16 27.43
CA SER A 20 2.95 0.09 27.91
C SER A 20 2.97 0.77 29.28
N ASN A 21 3.34 0.02 30.34
CA ASN A 21 3.39 0.55 31.72
C ASN A 21 2.09 1.25 32.10
N ASP A 22 0.97 0.58 31.82
CA ASP A 22 -0.38 1.08 32.14
C ASP A 22 -0.81 2.30 31.32
N SER A 23 0.01 2.70 30.35
CA SER A 23 -0.37 3.76 29.42
C SER A 23 -0.88 3.15 28.13
N GLU A 24 -2.02 3.64 27.67
CA GLU A 24 -2.59 3.17 26.41
C GLU A 24 -1.86 3.83 25.24
N LEU A 25 -1.17 3.04 24.44
CA LEU A 25 -0.48 3.54 23.25
C LEU A 25 -1.39 3.56 22.04
N PHE A 26 -2.22 2.55 21.91
CA PHE A 26 -3.17 2.46 20.81
C PHE A 26 -4.49 1.90 21.29
N ASN A 27 -5.57 2.42 20.75
CA ASN A 27 -6.90 1.86 20.89
C ASN A 27 -7.53 1.90 19.52
N LEU A 28 -7.54 0.75 18.84
CA LEU A 28 -7.94 0.65 17.45
C LEU A 28 -9.26 -0.11 17.35
N PRO A 29 -10.37 0.58 17.12
CA PRO A 29 -11.65 -0.13 16.93
C PRO A 29 -11.70 -0.81 15.57
N VAL A 30 -12.67 -1.68 15.39
CA VAL A 30 -12.95 -2.25 14.09
C VAL A 30 -13.27 -1.11 13.12
N SER A 31 -12.68 -1.13 11.94
CA SER A 31 -12.85 -0.03 10.99
C SER A 31 -12.48 -0.49 9.58
N PRO A 32 -12.87 0.29 8.56
CA PRO A 32 -12.32 0.08 7.22
C PRO A 32 -10.81 0.29 7.23
N LEU A 33 -10.14 -0.32 6.25
CA LEU A 33 -8.68 -0.29 6.20
C LEU A 33 -8.13 1.14 6.19
N ARG A 34 -8.71 2.03 5.39
CA ARG A 34 -8.23 3.41 5.33
C ARG A 34 -8.23 4.07 6.70
N GLN A 35 -9.29 3.87 7.47
CA GLN A 35 -9.37 4.43 8.80
C GLN A 35 -8.38 3.78 9.76
N ARG A 36 -8.15 2.47 9.59
CA ARG A 36 -7.15 1.78 10.40
C ARG A 36 -5.76 2.34 10.15
N ILE A 37 -5.42 2.60 8.90
CA ILE A 37 -4.14 3.20 8.53
C ILE A 37 -3.98 4.57 9.19
N MET A 38 -5.03 5.39 9.14
CA MET A 38 -4.99 6.72 9.75
C MET A 38 -4.87 6.65 11.27
N ALA A 39 -5.51 5.67 11.88
CA ALA A 39 -5.45 5.52 13.33
C ALA A 39 -4.05 5.14 13.80
N ILE A 40 -3.29 4.43 12.98
CA ILE A 40 -1.94 4.02 13.33
C ILE A 40 -0.91 5.11 12.99
N PHE A 41 -1.02 5.70 11.81
CA PHE A 41 0.02 6.57 11.27
C PHE A 41 -0.35 8.04 11.17
N GLY A 42 -1.59 8.40 11.46
CA GLY A 42 -2.00 9.80 11.50
C GLY A 42 -3.03 10.16 10.44
N LYS A 43 -3.85 11.15 10.79
CA LYS A 43 -4.98 11.55 9.94
C LYS A 43 -4.57 12.21 8.64
N LYS A 44 -3.36 12.74 8.57
CA LYS A 44 -2.87 13.38 7.35
C LYS A 44 -2.87 12.43 6.16
N LEU A 45 -2.73 11.13 6.43
CA LEU A 45 -2.71 10.15 5.36
C LEU A 45 -4.02 10.08 4.58
N ASN A 46 -5.11 10.53 5.18
CA ASN A 46 -6.41 10.45 4.50
C ASN A 46 -6.41 11.14 3.15
N GLN A 47 -5.72 12.27 3.05
CA GLN A 47 -5.65 13.02 1.80
C GLN A 47 -4.48 12.63 0.93
N GLN A 48 -3.62 11.74 1.41
CA GLN A 48 -2.40 11.38 0.73
C GLN A 48 -2.48 10.03 0.01
N LEU A 49 -3.51 9.24 0.28
CA LEU A 49 -3.58 7.88 -0.21
C LEU A 49 -4.49 7.75 -1.43
N LEU A 50 -4.00 7.01 -2.42
CA LEU A 50 -4.76 6.65 -3.62
C LEU A 50 -5.09 5.17 -3.52
N ASN A 51 -6.31 4.83 -3.85
CA ASN A 51 -6.77 3.45 -3.82
C ASN A 51 -6.23 2.68 -5.03
N ILE A 52 -5.77 1.45 -4.81
CA ILE A 52 -5.50 0.54 -5.91
C ILE A 52 -6.36 -0.70 -5.72
N GLU A 53 -6.84 -1.22 -6.83
CA GLU A 53 -7.64 -2.42 -6.79
C GLU A 53 -7.62 -3.06 -8.16
N VAL A 54 -7.17 -4.32 -8.24
CA VAL A 54 -7.21 -5.08 -9.47
C VAL A 54 -7.56 -6.52 -9.12
N ASN A 55 -8.40 -7.10 -9.94
CA ASN A 55 -8.96 -8.41 -9.66
C ASN A 55 -8.77 -9.27 -10.90
N THR A 56 -7.82 -10.20 -10.84
CA THR A 56 -7.55 -11.10 -11.95
C THR A 56 -7.70 -12.54 -11.45
N THR A 57 -7.68 -13.48 -12.38
CA THR A 57 -7.72 -14.89 -11.99
C THR A 57 -6.45 -15.34 -11.32
N MET A 58 -5.35 -14.62 -11.55
CA MET A 58 -4.05 -14.98 -11.00
C MET A 58 -3.83 -14.37 -9.61
N VAL A 59 -4.24 -13.13 -9.42
CA VAL A 59 -4.02 -12.42 -8.16
C VAL A 59 -5.06 -11.33 -8.00
N LYS A 60 -5.43 -11.06 -6.77
CA LYS A 60 -6.21 -9.88 -6.42
C LYS A 60 -5.30 -8.95 -5.65
N ILE A 61 -5.22 -7.70 -6.08
CA ILE A 61 -4.38 -6.71 -5.41
C ILE A 61 -5.27 -5.57 -4.96
N SER A 62 -5.12 -5.15 -3.73
CA SER A 62 -5.89 -4.05 -3.18
C SER A 62 -5.02 -3.23 -2.23
N GLY A 63 -5.51 -2.08 -1.82
CA GLY A 63 -4.84 -1.26 -0.83
C GLY A 63 -4.65 0.16 -1.31
N TYR A 64 -3.53 0.75 -0.88
CA TYR A 64 -3.29 2.17 -1.09
C TYR A 64 -1.84 2.47 -1.42
N VAL A 65 -1.63 3.49 -2.25
CA VAL A 65 -0.31 4.05 -2.50
C VAL A 65 -0.40 5.55 -2.29
N ALA A 66 0.68 6.17 -1.87
CA ALA A 66 0.67 7.59 -1.55
C ALA A 66 0.85 8.45 -2.81
N LYS A 67 0.29 9.66 -2.78
CA LYS A 67 0.45 10.60 -3.88
C LYS A 67 1.91 10.99 -4.05
N PRO A 68 2.34 11.30 -5.29
CA PRO A 68 3.75 11.63 -5.53
C PRO A 68 4.27 12.79 -4.69
N GLU A 69 3.43 13.78 -4.42
CA GLU A 69 3.87 14.96 -3.66
C GLU A 69 4.22 14.63 -2.21
N THR A 70 3.90 13.42 -1.73
CA THR A 70 4.22 13.02 -0.37
C THR A 70 5.57 12.31 -0.27
N ALA A 71 6.33 12.24 -1.36
CA ALA A 71 7.62 11.56 -1.37
C ALA A 71 8.55 12.14 -0.30
N ARG A 72 9.36 11.27 0.30
CA ARG A 72 10.25 11.67 1.37
C ARG A 72 11.54 10.88 1.29
N LYS A 73 12.59 11.44 1.86
CA LYS A 73 13.91 10.80 1.78
C LYS A 73 14.00 9.55 2.61
N LYS A 74 13.27 9.47 3.71
CA LYS A 74 13.26 8.30 4.57
C LYS A 74 12.00 8.27 5.41
N GLY A 75 11.74 7.11 6.00
CA GLY A 75 10.62 6.98 6.94
C GLY A 75 9.28 6.71 6.29
N ALA A 76 9.25 6.35 5.03
CA ALA A 76 8.00 5.96 4.39
C ALA A 76 7.49 4.65 5.00
N HIS A 77 6.16 4.53 5.07
CA HIS A 77 5.53 3.32 5.58
C HIS A 77 5.27 2.39 4.41
N GLN A 78 5.99 1.28 4.34
CA GLN A 78 5.93 0.39 3.18
C GLN A 78 5.58 -1.02 3.62
N TYR A 79 4.38 -1.48 3.24
CA TYR A 79 3.87 -2.78 3.67
C TYR A 79 3.31 -3.57 2.51
N PHE A 80 3.76 -4.81 2.39
CA PHE A 80 3.13 -5.82 1.54
C PHE A 80 2.57 -6.91 2.42
N PHE A 81 1.36 -7.36 2.10
CA PHE A 81 0.76 -8.51 2.76
C PHE A 81 0.27 -9.47 1.68
N VAL A 82 0.43 -10.77 1.93
CA VAL A 82 -0.11 -11.80 1.04
C VAL A 82 -0.87 -12.80 1.89
N ASN A 83 -2.15 -12.99 1.56
CA ASN A 83 -3.01 -13.93 2.28
C ASN A 83 -2.93 -13.74 3.81
N GLY A 84 -2.95 -12.48 4.25
CA GLY A 84 -2.93 -12.17 5.68
C GLY A 84 -1.56 -12.21 6.33
N ARG A 85 -0.49 -12.31 5.56
CA ARG A 85 0.86 -12.43 6.09
C ARG A 85 1.75 -11.31 5.57
N TYR A 86 2.46 -10.63 6.46
CA TYR A 86 3.43 -9.61 6.07
C TYR A 86 4.57 -10.24 5.28
N MET A 87 5.00 -9.56 4.22
CA MET A 87 6.16 -10.02 3.45
C MET A 87 7.05 -8.85 3.06
N ARG A 88 8.33 -9.16 2.85
CA ARG A 88 9.29 -8.27 2.20
C ARG A 88 9.52 -8.82 0.82
N HIS A 89 9.39 -7.97 -0.19
CA HIS A 89 9.51 -8.43 -1.57
C HIS A 89 10.17 -7.36 -2.43
N PRO A 90 11.51 -7.36 -2.48
CA PRO A 90 12.23 -6.32 -3.20
C PRO A 90 11.84 -6.21 -4.67
N TYR A 91 11.52 -7.33 -5.30
CA TYR A 91 11.13 -7.34 -6.70
C TYR A 91 9.81 -6.58 -6.89
N PHE A 92 8.81 -6.83 -6.04
CA PHE A 92 7.54 -6.11 -6.11
C PHE A 92 7.68 -4.66 -5.66
N HIS A 93 8.60 -4.40 -4.74
CA HIS A 93 8.90 -3.02 -4.35
C HIS A 93 9.36 -2.22 -5.58
N LYS A 94 10.18 -2.81 -6.42
CA LYS A 94 10.60 -2.15 -7.65
C LYS A 94 9.43 -1.85 -8.58
N ALA A 95 8.43 -2.73 -8.64
CA ALA A 95 7.26 -2.49 -9.46
C ALA A 95 6.52 -1.24 -9.01
N VAL A 96 6.39 -1.06 -7.70
CA VAL A 96 5.73 0.13 -7.15
C VAL A 96 6.56 1.38 -7.44
N MET A 97 7.83 1.34 -7.11
CA MET A 97 8.68 2.53 -7.21
C MET A 97 8.93 2.93 -8.66
N GLU A 98 8.97 1.97 -9.57
CA GLU A 98 9.16 2.29 -10.98
C GLU A 98 7.98 3.11 -11.53
N ALA A 99 6.79 2.87 -11.00
CA ALA A 99 5.63 3.66 -11.42
C ALA A 99 5.75 5.13 -11.05
N TYR A 100 6.59 5.44 -10.06
CA TYR A 100 6.82 6.82 -9.60
C TYR A 100 8.06 7.45 -10.20
N GLU A 101 8.80 6.72 -11.03
CA GLU A 101 10.14 7.13 -11.45
C GLU A 101 10.18 8.54 -12.03
N GLN A 102 9.18 8.91 -12.81
CA GLN A 102 9.13 10.22 -13.45
C GLN A 102 8.39 11.25 -12.60
N LEU A 103 7.91 10.86 -11.44
CA LEU A 103 7.02 11.69 -10.64
C LEU A 103 7.63 12.19 -9.33
N ILE A 104 8.70 11.56 -8.87
CA ILE A 104 9.33 11.93 -7.59
C ILE A 104 10.84 12.05 -7.79
N PRO A 105 11.51 12.79 -6.90
CA PRO A 105 12.99 12.89 -6.97
C PRO A 105 13.65 11.53 -6.77
N ALA A 106 14.76 11.33 -7.46
CA ALA A 106 15.51 10.08 -7.36
C ALA A 106 15.91 9.80 -5.91
N GLY A 107 15.74 8.57 -5.47
CA GLY A 107 16.12 8.15 -4.13
C GLY A 107 15.09 8.42 -3.05
N GLU A 108 13.99 9.08 -3.38
CA GLU A 108 12.94 9.32 -2.39
C GLU A 108 11.97 8.15 -2.34
N GLN A 109 11.22 8.08 -1.27
CA GLN A 109 10.34 6.96 -0.96
C GLN A 109 8.89 7.38 -0.93
N ILE A 110 8.01 6.43 -1.22
CA ILE A 110 6.56 6.58 -1.18
C ILE A 110 6.00 5.55 -0.22
N SER A 111 5.02 5.94 0.58
CA SER A 111 4.33 4.99 1.45
C SER A 111 3.33 4.16 0.65
N TYR A 112 3.20 2.90 1.00
CA TYR A 112 2.19 2.04 0.38
C TYR A 112 1.76 0.94 1.34
N PHE A 113 0.51 0.49 1.15
CA PHE A 113 -0.11 -0.54 1.95
C PHE A 113 -0.83 -1.45 0.95
N ILE A 114 -0.14 -2.50 0.50
CA ILE A 114 -0.61 -3.29 -0.63
C ILE A 114 -0.85 -4.73 -0.20
N TYR A 115 -2.02 -5.24 -0.53
CA TYR A 115 -2.50 -6.55 -0.12
C TYR A 115 -2.68 -7.44 -1.34
N PHE A 116 -2.10 -8.63 -1.27
CA PHE A 116 -2.21 -9.63 -2.33
C PHE A 116 -3.03 -10.79 -1.82
N ASP A 117 -3.96 -11.24 -2.66
CA ASP A 117 -4.75 -12.43 -2.39
C ASP A 117 -4.51 -13.39 -3.54
N VAL A 118 -3.87 -14.52 -3.27
CA VAL A 118 -3.51 -15.51 -4.28
C VAL A 118 -3.87 -16.90 -3.78
N ASP A 119 -3.99 -17.84 -4.72
CA ASP A 119 -4.18 -19.24 -4.36
C ASP A 119 -2.96 -19.70 -3.56
N PRO A 120 -3.14 -20.24 -2.34
CA PRO A 120 -2.01 -20.70 -1.55
C PRO A 120 -1.13 -21.72 -2.25
N ALA A 121 -1.68 -22.46 -3.21
CA ALA A 121 -0.89 -23.44 -3.96
C ALA A 121 0.14 -22.76 -4.88
N ASN A 122 -0.03 -21.48 -5.17
CA ASN A 122 0.84 -20.76 -6.08
C ASN A 122 1.90 -19.91 -5.38
N ILE A 123 2.02 -20.06 -4.08
CA ILE A 123 3.07 -19.36 -3.32
C ILE A 123 3.82 -20.35 -2.46
N ASP A 124 5.08 -20.00 -2.17
CA ASP A 124 5.93 -20.82 -1.33
C ASP A 124 6.49 -19.92 -0.23
N VAL A 125 6.11 -20.22 1.02
CA VAL A 125 6.58 -19.46 2.17
C VAL A 125 7.91 -20.05 2.61
N ASN A 126 8.94 -19.21 2.63
CA ASN A 126 10.24 -19.65 3.07
C ASN A 126 10.19 -20.08 4.53
N ILE A 127 10.84 -21.20 4.84
CA ILE A 127 10.81 -21.80 6.18
C ILE A 127 11.79 -21.08 7.13
N HIS A 128 12.20 -19.91 6.81
CA HIS A 128 13.06 -19.10 7.66
C HIS A 128 12.32 -18.68 8.92
N PRO A 129 13.02 -18.45 10.03
CA PRO A 129 12.37 -17.98 11.25
C PRO A 129 11.55 -16.71 11.05
N THR A 130 12.00 -15.81 10.19
CA THR A 130 11.29 -14.57 9.93
C THR A 130 10.08 -14.77 9.02
N LYS A 131 10.17 -15.75 8.12
CA LYS A 131 9.06 -16.08 7.19
C LYS A 131 8.54 -14.87 6.43
N THR A 132 9.42 -13.93 6.11
CA THR A 132 9.01 -12.73 5.38
C THR A 132 9.29 -12.83 3.89
N GLU A 133 10.06 -13.82 3.46
CA GLU A 133 10.33 -14.04 2.05
C GLU A 133 9.35 -15.05 1.49
N ILE A 134 8.62 -14.64 0.46
CA ILE A 134 7.59 -15.49 -0.15
C ILE A 134 7.84 -15.48 -1.64
N LYS A 135 7.85 -16.68 -2.23
CA LYS A 135 8.00 -16.83 -3.67
C LYS A 135 6.66 -17.13 -4.30
N PHE A 136 6.43 -16.51 -5.45
CA PHE A 136 5.19 -16.67 -6.20
C PHE A 136 5.47 -17.45 -7.46
N GLU A 137 4.54 -18.33 -7.81
CA GLU A 137 4.71 -19.13 -9.01
C GLU A 137 4.76 -18.29 -10.28
N ASN A 138 3.95 -17.23 -10.32
CA ASN A 138 3.86 -16.35 -11.48
C ASN A 138 4.37 -14.96 -11.15
N GLU A 139 5.54 -14.88 -10.57
CA GLU A 139 6.07 -13.64 -10.01
C GLU A 139 6.20 -12.52 -11.04
N GLN A 140 6.67 -12.85 -12.22
CA GLN A 140 6.83 -11.84 -13.26
C GLN A 140 5.50 -11.27 -13.74
N ALA A 141 4.51 -12.14 -13.89
CA ALA A 141 3.17 -11.69 -14.29
C ALA A 141 2.53 -10.82 -13.22
N ILE A 142 2.70 -11.19 -11.95
CA ILE A 142 2.17 -10.40 -10.84
C ILE A 142 2.87 -9.05 -10.77
N TRP A 143 4.17 -9.02 -11.05
CA TRP A 143 4.92 -7.77 -11.13
C TRP A 143 4.29 -6.81 -12.15
N GLN A 144 3.94 -7.34 -13.33
CA GLN A 144 3.32 -6.53 -14.37
C GLN A 144 1.95 -6.02 -13.94
N ILE A 145 1.16 -6.87 -13.30
CA ILE A 145 -0.17 -6.48 -12.82
C ILE A 145 -0.05 -5.40 -11.77
N LEU A 146 0.87 -5.55 -10.83
CA LEU A 146 1.10 -4.57 -9.78
C LEU A 146 1.54 -3.23 -10.35
N SER A 147 2.53 -3.26 -11.24
CA SER A 147 3.03 -2.05 -11.87
C SER A 147 1.91 -1.32 -12.61
N ALA A 148 1.11 -2.06 -13.37
CA ALA A 148 0.02 -1.47 -14.13
C ALA A 148 -1.04 -0.85 -13.22
N SER A 149 -1.36 -1.51 -12.10
CA SER A 149 -2.40 -1.00 -11.20
C SER A 149 -1.95 0.27 -10.49
N VAL A 150 -0.68 0.36 -10.11
CA VAL A 150 -0.13 1.57 -9.50
C VAL A 150 -0.13 2.71 -10.52
N LYS A 151 0.32 2.43 -11.74
CA LYS A 151 0.33 3.44 -12.80
C LYS A 151 -1.07 3.94 -13.11
N GLU A 152 -2.04 3.05 -13.10
CA GLU A 152 -3.42 3.44 -13.35
C GLU A 152 -3.93 4.40 -12.29
N SER A 153 -3.66 4.11 -11.01
CA SER A 153 -4.07 4.98 -9.92
C SER A 153 -3.41 6.35 -10.02
N LEU A 154 -2.13 6.36 -10.36
CA LEU A 154 -1.41 7.62 -10.53
C LEU A 154 -1.93 8.41 -11.72
N GLY A 155 -2.29 7.73 -12.80
CA GLY A 155 -2.86 8.37 -13.97
C GLY A 155 -4.20 9.00 -13.68
N LYS A 156 -5.06 8.30 -12.96
CA LYS A 156 -6.37 8.83 -12.59
C LYS A 156 -6.22 10.07 -11.72
N PHE A 157 -5.31 10.03 -10.76
CA PHE A 157 -5.07 11.18 -9.90
C PHE A 157 -4.57 12.37 -10.70
N SER A 158 -3.65 12.14 -11.62
CA SER A 158 -3.09 13.23 -12.43
C SER A 158 -4.12 13.84 -13.38
N ALA A 159 -5.04 13.02 -13.87
CA ALA A 159 -6.04 13.48 -14.83
C ALA A 159 -7.08 14.39 -14.19
N ILE A 160 -7.48 14.10 -12.95
CA ILE A 160 -8.53 14.86 -12.30
C ILE A 160 -8.21 16.35 -12.18
N PRO A 161 -7.04 16.74 -11.65
CA PRO A 161 -6.72 18.16 -11.57
C PRO A 161 -6.65 18.84 -12.92
N SER A 162 -6.18 18.16 -13.92
CA SER A 162 -6.12 18.72 -15.26
C SER A 162 -7.50 19.05 -15.80
N ILE A 163 -8.42 18.14 -15.60
CA ILE A 163 -9.78 18.34 -16.07
C ILE A 163 -10.43 19.52 -15.36
N ASP A 164 -10.25 19.58 -14.04
CA ASP A 164 -10.82 20.67 -13.26
C ASP A 164 -10.23 22.02 -13.66
N PHE A 165 -8.93 22.02 -13.88
CA PHE A 165 -8.24 23.23 -14.27
C PHE A 165 -8.73 23.74 -15.62
N ASP A 166 -8.86 22.84 -16.57
CA ASP A 166 -9.37 23.21 -17.88
C ASP A 166 -10.74 23.81 -17.79
N THR A 167 -11.58 23.26 -16.95
CA THR A 167 -12.92 23.76 -16.79
C THR A 167 -12.93 25.18 -16.24
N GLU A 168 -12.02 25.47 -15.36
CA GLU A 168 -11.93 26.79 -14.79
C GLU A 168 -11.33 27.80 -15.72
N ASP A 169 -10.29 27.34 -16.37
CA ASP A 169 -9.60 28.27 -17.24
C ASP A 169 -10.35 28.56 -18.47
N MET A 170 -11.15 27.65 -18.86
CA MET A 170 -11.82 27.84 -20.07
C MET A 170 -13.11 28.09 -19.73
N PRO A 171 -13.22 28.82 -18.91
CA PRO A 171 -14.45 29.01 -18.49
C PRO A 171 -15.11 29.38 -19.52
N ASP A 172 -14.50 29.38 -19.95
CA ASP A 172 -14.65 29.82 -20.71
C ASP A 172 -14.09 29.27 -21.54
N ILE A 173 -13.74 28.70 -21.56
CA ILE A 173 -13.17 28.03 -22.30
C ILE A 173 -13.86 27.41 -22.62
#